data_bbc9cd2f01c7e89dff768ef0199b333f
#
_entry.id   bbc9cd2f01c7e89dff768ef0199b333f
#
_cell.length_a   1.000
_cell.length_b   1.000
_cell.length_c   1.000
_cell.angle_alpha   90.00
_cell.angle_beta   90.00
_cell.angle_gamma   90.00
#
_symmetry.space_group_name_H-M   'P 1'
#
loop_
_entity.id
_entity.type
_entity.pdbx_description
1 polymer ?
#
loop_
_entity_poly.entity_id
_entity_poly.type
_entity_poly.pdbx_seq_one_letter_code
_entity_poly.pdbx_strand_id
1 'polypeptide(L)'
;MAALISRKFAEESIQFLGKKVSIETSDNKNYSGVLVGLSEKFDLILNNVDSPNIQKLMVNGSFVKEIKLLERPFDFKALADRLSRIFPGLVKIRDDIGAIIVMDKIKVTESGIEEGSGLAASRVKAIYDEFVKEPKN
;
A
#
# COMPACT_ATOMS: atom_id res chain seq x y z
N MET A 1 -3.29 -25.61 -0.35
CA MET A 1 -1.94 -25.04 -0.61
C MET A 1 -1.99 -23.96 -1.67
N ALA A 2 -2.52 -24.23 -2.86
CA ALA A 2 -2.57 -23.23 -3.91
C ALA A 2 -3.35 -21.97 -3.51
N ALA A 3 -4.49 -22.13 -2.84
CA ALA A 3 -5.29 -20.99 -2.40
C ALA A 3 -4.56 -20.11 -1.39
N LEU A 4 -3.78 -20.70 -0.47
CA LEU A 4 -3.00 -19.96 0.51
C LEU A 4 -1.86 -19.20 -0.16
N ILE A 5 -1.20 -19.81 -1.13
CA ILE A 5 -0.12 -19.17 -1.89
C ILE A 5 -0.68 -17.97 -2.66
N SER A 6 -1.81 -18.13 -3.33
CA SER A 6 -2.44 -17.06 -4.09
C SER A 6 -2.86 -15.89 -3.21
N ARG A 7 -3.38 -16.18 -2.02
CA ARG A 7 -3.78 -15.13 -1.08
C ARG A 7 -2.58 -14.33 -0.60
N LYS A 8 -1.48 -15.03 -0.23
CA LYS A 8 -0.27 -14.35 0.20
C LYS A 8 0.30 -13.48 -0.91
N PHE A 9 0.28 -13.97 -2.14
CA PHE A 9 0.72 -13.20 -3.29
C PHE A 9 -0.12 -11.94 -3.47
N ALA A 10 -1.44 -12.05 -3.35
CA ALA A 10 -2.33 -10.90 -3.46
C ALA A 10 -2.06 -9.87 -2.37
N GLU A 11 -1.84 -10.31 -1.14
CA GLU A 11 -1.52 -9.43 -0.02
C GLU A 11 -0.23 -8.64 -0.27
N GLU A 12 0.80 -9.31 -0.76
CA GLU A 12 2.07 -8.66 -1.05
C GLU A 12 1.95 -7.72 -2.25
N SER A 13 1.16 -8.10 -3.25
CA SER A 13 0.96 -7.28 -4.45
C SER A 13 0.28 -5.95 -4.13
N ILE A 14 -0.60 -5.92 -3.16
CA ILE A 14 -1.28 -4.69 -2.74
C ILE A 14 -0.29 -3.63 -2.29
N GLN A 15 0.85 -4.04 -1.75
CA GLN A 15 1.87 -3.09 -1.29
C GLN A 15 2.45 -2.23 -2.42
N PHE A 16 2.31 -2.67 -3.65
CA PHE A 16 2.80 -1.92 -4.81
C PHE A 16 1.84 -0.80 -5.23
N LEU A 17 0.56 -0.93 -4.88
CA LEU A 17 -0.44 0.06 -5.30
C LEU A 17 -0.24 1.39 -4.60
N GLY A 18 -0.33 2.46 -5.37
CA GLY A 18 -0.14 3.82 -4.86
C GLY A 18 1.31 4.20 -4.66
N LYS A 19 2.25 3.33 -5.00
CA LYS A 19 3.67 3.54 -4.79
C LYS A 19 4.40 3.75 -6.10
N LYS A 20 5.58 4.34 -6.03
CA LYS A 20 6.43 4.47 -7.20
C LYS A 20 7.06 3.11 -7.51
N VAL A 21 6.90 2.68 -8.74
CA VAL A 21 7.44 1.42 -9.23
C VAL A 21 8.22 1.64 -10.52
N SER A 22 9.08 0.68 -10.84
CA SER A 22 9.74 0.61 -12.13
C SER A 22 9.33 -0.71 -12.78
N ILE A 23 8.92 -0.67 -14.03
CA ILE A 23 8.58 -1.88 -14.76
C ILE A 23 9.52 -2.06 -15.93
N GLU A 24 9.76 -3.33 -16.29
CA GLU A 24 10.48 -3.67 -17.50
C GLU A 24 9.55 -4.50 -18.38
N THR A 25 9.46 -4.15 -19.65
CA THR A 25 8.63 -4.87 -20.60
C THR A 25 9.44 -5.90 -21.39
N SER A 26 8.75 -6.80 -22.07
CA SER A 26 9.42 -7.89 -22.80
C SER A 26 10.27 -7.41 -23.96
N ASP A 27 10.06 -6.19 -24.44
CA ASP A 27 10.92 -5.57 -25.46
C ASP A 27 12.07 -4.75 -24.82
N ASN A 28 12.35 -4.99 -23.54
CA ASN A 28 13.46 -4.37 -22.79
C ASN A 28 13.33 -2.86 -22.60
N LYS A 29 12.12 -2.35 -22.59
CA LYS A 29 11.87 -0.95 -22.22
C LYS A 29 11.60 -0.85 -20.74
N ASN A 30 12.01 0.26 -20.15
CA ASN A 30 11.80 0.52 -18.74
C ASN A 30 10.93 1.77 -18.55
N TYR A 31 9.99 1.69 -17.61
CA TYR A 31 9.13 2.81 -17.27
C TYR A 31 9.03 2.91 -15.76
N SER A 32 9.00 4.13 -15.25
CA SER A 32 8.80 4.37 -13.82
C SER A 32 7.61 5.29 -13.62
N GLY A 33 6.85 5.07 -12.58
CA GLY A 33 5.69 5.88 -12.27
C GLY A 33 4.98 5.34 -11.06
N VAL A 34 3.82 5.93 -10.74
CA VAL A 34 3.01 5.48 -9.62
C VAL A 34 2.03 4.42 -10.11
N LEU A 35 2.05 3.26 -9.48
CA LEU A 35 1.15 2.17 -9.85
C LEU A 35 -0.24 2.43 -9.26
N VAL A 36 -1.20 2.74 -10.13
CA VAL A 36 -2.56 3.06 -9.68
C VAL A 36 -3.58 1.99 -10.01
N GLY A 37 -3.22 1.01 -10.82
CA GLY A 37 -4.10 -0.11 -11.13
C GLY A 37 -3.30 -1.37 -11.41
N LEU A 38 -3.83 -2.51 -10.96
CA LEU A 38 -3.19 -3.80 -11.18
C LEU A 38 -4.29 -4.85 -11.24
N SER A 39 -4.35 -5.60 -12.36
CA SER A 39 -5.32 -6.67 -12.51
C SER A 39 -4.74 -8.00 -12.05
N GLU A 40 -5.60 -9.02 -11.98
CA GLU A 40 -5.16 -10.38 -11.65
C GLU A 40 -4.17 -10.95 -12.66
N LYS A 41 -4.21 -10.47 -13.88
CA LYS A 41 -3.30 -10.89 -14.95
C LYS A 41 -2.11 -9.96 -15.09
N PHE A 42 -1.94 -9.05 -14.13
CA PHE A 42 -0.86 -8.08 -14.09
C PHE A 42 -0.89 -7.02 -15.18
N ASP A 43 -2.07 -6.79 -15.79
CA ASP A 43 -2.27 -5.56 -16.54
C ASP A 43 -2.13 -4.40 -15.55
N LEU A 44 -1.45 -3.35 -15.92
CA LEU A 44 -1.18 -2.28 -14.96
C LEU A 44 -1.36 -0.90 -15.56
N ILE A 45 -1.56 0.08 -14.68
CA ILE A 45 -1.66 1.48 -15.05
C ILE A 45 -0.69 2.28 -14.19
N LEU A 46 0.14 3.09 -14.84
CA LEU A 46 1.07 3.99 -14.17
C LEU A 46 0.66 5.43 -14.41
N ASN A 47 0.67 6.22 -13.33
CA ASN A 47 0.55 7.67 -13.42
C ASN A 47 1.92 8.31 -13.22
N ASN A 48 2.07 9.56 -13.62
CA ASN A 48 3.31 10.32 -13.43
C ASN A 48 4.53 9.58 -13.98
N VAL A 49 4.41 9.10 -15.20
CA VAL A 49 5.46 8.31 -15.84
C VAL A 49 6.68 9.18 -16.12
N ASP A 50 7.87 8.66 -15.83
CA ASP A 50 9.14 9.34 -16.10
C ASP A 50 9.49 9.27 -17.58
N SER A 51 8.63 9.87 -18.41
CA SER A 51 8.85 9.90 -19.85
C SER A 51 8.14 11.14 -20.38
N PRO A 52 8.82 11.97 -21.19
CA PRO A 52 8.27 13.25 -21.60
C PRO A 52 6.98 13.11 -22.34
N ASN A 53 6.09 13.21 -22.61
CA ASN A 53 4.89 13.05 -23.41
C ASN A 53 3.97 11.92 -22.98
N ILE A 54 4.31 11.20 -21.90
CA ILE A 54 3.45 10.13 -21.38
C ILE A 54 2.90 10.57 -20.04
N GLN A 55 1.60 10.80 -19.96
CA GLN A 55 0.95 11.19 -18.72
C GLN A 55 0.44 9.99 -17.94
N LYS A 56 -0.05 8.99 -18.66
CA LYS A 56 -0.58 7.78 -18.08
C LYS A 56 -0.27 6.63 -19.02
N LEU A 57 0.21 5.52 -18.46
CA LEU A 57 0.61 4.36 -19.25
C LEU A 57 -0.17 3.13 -18.78
N MET A 58 -0.80 2.46 -19.72
CA MET A 58 -1.45 1.18 -19.45
C MET A 58 -0.64 0.09 -20.16
N VAL A 59 -0.26 -0.94 -19.44
CA VAL A 59 0.57 -2.02 -19.98
C VAL A 59 -0.13 -3.35 -19.78
N ASN A 60 -0.15 -4.16 -20.85
CA ASN A 60 -0.70 -5.51 -20.78
C ASN A 60 0.21 -6.40 -19.95
N GLY A 61 -0.37 -7.17 -19.04
CA GLY A 61 0.40 -8.00 -18.11
C GLY A 61 1.29 -9.03 -18.80
N SER A 62 0.87 -9.55 -19.94
CA SER A 62 1.68 -10.52 -20.67
C SER A 62 2.96 -9.90 -21.24
N PHE A 63 3.05 -8.57 -21.27
CA PHE A 63 4.19 -7.84 -21.79
C PHE A 63 5.16 -7.39 -20.69
N VAL A 64 4.82 -7.61 -19.44
CA VAL A 64 5.61 -7.15 -18.28
C VAL A 64 6.53 -8.28 -17.84
N LYS A 65 7.84 -7.99 -17.76
CA LYS A 65 8.81 -8.94 -17.22
C LYS A 65 8.90 -8.86 -15.72
N GLU A 66 8.99 -7.64 -15.20
CA GLU A 66 9.13 -7.44 -13.76
C GLU A 66 8.61 -6.09 -13.34
N ILE A 67 8.21 -6.01 -12.09
CA ILE A 67 7.77 -4.77 -11.44
C ILE A 67 8.61 -4.62 -10.18
N LYS A 68 9.31 -3.50 -10.06
CA LYS A 68 10.14 -3.22 -8.88
C LYS A 68 9.49 -2.14 -8.04
N LEU A 69 9.36 -2.38 -6.75
CA LEU A 69 8.87 -1.37 -5.82
C LEU A 69 10.03 -0.46 -5.43
N LEU A 70 9.89 0.83 -5.67
CA LEU A 70 10.96 1.81 -5.43
C LEU A 70 10.81 2.54 -4.10
N GLU A 71 9.67 2.41 -3.44
CA GLU A 71 9.41 3.02 -2.15
C GLU A 71 9.20 1.93 -1.11
N ARG A 72 9.54 2.24 0.15
CA ARG A 72 9.27 1.29 1.22
C ARG A 72 7.77 1.16 1.41
N PRO A 73 7.25 -0.06 1.61
CA PRO A 73 5.86 -0.24 1.97
C PRO A 73 5.57 0.45 3.30
N PHE A 74 4.33 0.88 3.50
CA PHE A 74 3.91 1.47 4.77
C PHE A 74 4.03 0.42 5.88
N ASP A 75 4.66 0.78 6.98
CA ASP A 75 4.93 -0.15 8.08
C ASP A 75 3.75 -0.20 9.05
N PHE A 76 2.74 -1.00 8.71
CA PHE A 76 1.55 -1.16 9.54
C PHE A 76 1.87 -1.76 10.90
N LYS A 77 2.85 -2.65 10.97
CA LYS A 77 3.20 -3.28 12.24
C LYS A 77 3.75 -2.27 13.23
N ALA A 78 4.63 -1.38 12.78
CA ALA A 78 5.18 -0.35 13.64
C ALA A 78 4.09 0.61 14.14
N LEU A 79 3.17 1.00 13.25
CA LEU A 79 2.05 1.85 13.66
C LEU A 79 1.13 1.13 14.62
N ALA A 80 0.82 -0.14 14.35
CA ALA A 80 -0.03 -0.93 15.24
C ALA A 80 0.59 -1.09 16.62
N ASP A 81 1.90 -1.25 16.71
CA ASP A 81 2.60 -1.34 17.99
C ASP A 81 2.43 -0.05 18.79
N ARG A 82 2.50 1.10 18.14
CA ARG A 82 2.27 2.38 18.81
C ARG A 82 0.84 2.52 19.29
N LEU A 83 -0.11 2.15 18.44
CA LEU A 83 -1.53 2.22 18.80
C LEU A 83 -1.83 1.26 19.95
N SER A 84 -1.18 0.10 19.99
CA SER A 84 -1.40 -0.87 21.06
C SER A 84 -0.93 -0.38 22.42
N ARG A 85 -0.01 0.56 22.48
CA ARG A 85 0.40 1.16 23.76
C ARG A 85 -0.69 2.00 24.38
N ILE A 86 -1.53 2.60 23.54
CA ILE A 86 -2.65 3.46 24.00
C ILE A 86 -3.95 2.64 24.09
N PHE A 87 -4.13 1.66 23.19
CA PHE A 87 -5.34 0.84 23.11
C PHE A 87 -4.98 -0.65 23.24
N PRO A 88 -4.52 -1.09 24.43
CA PRO A 88 -4.07 -2.49 24.59
C PRO A 88 -5.16 -3.50 24.28
N GLY A 89 -4.82 -4.49 23.46
CA GLY A 89 -5.76 -5.55 23.08
C GLY A 89 -6.84 -5.15 22.10
N LEU A 90 -6.85 -3.89 21.65
CA LEU A 90 -7.92 -3.37 20.79
C LEU A 90 -7.45 -3.06 19.37
N VAL A 91 -6.22 -3.41 19.03
CA VAL A 91 -5.62 -3.10 17.72
C VAL A 91 -5.42 -4.38 16.93
N LYS A 92 -5.94 -4.42 15.72
CA LYS A 92 -5.82 -5.56 14.82
C LYS A 92 -5.29 -5.11 13.47
N ILE A 93 -4.33 -5.84 12.93
CA ILE A 93 -3.80 -5.57 11.59
C ILE A 93 -4.57 -6.42 10.58
N ARG A 94 -5.08 -5.78 9.54
CA ARG A 94 -5.76 -6.46 8.44
C ARG A 94 -4.94 -6.30 7.18
N ASP A 95 -3.99 -7.19 6.97
CA ASP A 95 -3.11 -7.16 5.79
C ASP A 95 -3.89 -7.33 4.50
N ASP A 96 -4.98 -8.09 4.55
CA ASP A 96 -5.81 -8.37 3.39
C ASP A 96 -6.47 -7.11 2.79
N ILE A 97 -6.66 -6.08 3.61
CA ILE A 97 -7.26 -4.83 3.14
C ILE A 97 -6.32 -3.63 3.33
N GLY A 98 -5.10 -3.87 3.79
CA GLY A 98 -4.14 -2.79 3.99
C GLY A 98 -4.58 -1.80 5.05
N ALA A 99 -5.04 -2.29 6.20
CA ALA A 99 -5.59 -1.43 7.25
C ALA A 99 -5.29 -1.95 8.64
N ILE A 100 -5.41 -1.05 9.62
CA ILE A 100 -5.40 -1.38 11.04
C ILE A 100 -6.79 -1.04 11.57
N ILE A 101 -7.37 -1.94 12.35
CA ILE A 101 -8.67 -1.72 12.97
C ILE A 101 -8.47 -1.52 14.46
N VAL A 102 -8.93 -0.38 14.98
CA VAL A 102 -8.83 -0.05 16.41
C VAL A 102 -10.23 -0.06 17.02
N MET A 103 -10.38 -0.80 18.12
CA MET A 103 -11.66 -0.88 18.86
C MET A 103 -12.81 -1.38 17.97
N ASP A 104 -12.51 -2.17 16.95
CA ASP A 104 -13.50 -2.67 15.98
C ASP A 104 -14.32 -1.57 15.27
N LYS A 105 -13.91 -0.31 15.37
CA LYS A 105 -14.66 0.82 14.82
C LYS A 105 -13.82 1.75 13.96
N ILE A 106 -12.54 1.88 14.26
CA ILE A 106 -11.70 2.88 13.60
C ILE A 106 -10.82 2.17 12.59
N LYS A 107 -10.92 2.57 11.32
CA LYS A 107 -10.12 1.99 10.25
C LYS A 107 -9.01 2.96 9.85
N VAL A 108 -7.77 2.52 9.99
CA VAL A 108 -6.58 3.33 9.64
C VAL A 108 -5.89 2.67 8.47
N THR A 109 -5.68 3.44 7.42
CA THR A 109 -4.93 2.99 6.25
C THR A 109 -3.67 3.82 6.11
N GLU A 110 -2.90 3.53 5.07
CA GLU A 110 -1.73 4.34 4.75
C GLU A 110 -2.09 5.82 4.55
N SER A 111 -3.29 6.09 4.06
CA SER A 111 -3.75 7.46 3.81
C SER A 111 -4.28 8.16 5.06
N GLY A 112 -4.45 7.44 6.14
CA GLY A 112 -4.98 8.00 7.39
C GLY A 112 -6.22 7.26 7.85
N ILE A 113 -7.04 7.94 8.63
CA ILE A 113 -8.27 7.35 9.16
C ILE A 113 -9.37 7.42 8.11
N GLU A 114 -9.88 6.27 7.70
CA GLU A 114 -10.97 6.19 6.72
C GLU A 114 -12.34 6.07 7.38
N GLU A 115 -12.41 5.43 8.53
CA GLU A 115 -13.65 5.25 9.26
C GLU A 115 -13.42 5.48 10.74
N GLY A 116 -14.40 6.07 11.41
CA GLY A 116 -14.37 6.30 12.85
C GLY A 116 -14.50 7.77 13.19
N SER A 117 -15.05 8.02 14.37
CA SER A 117 -15.25 9.38 14.86
C SER A 117 -15.14 9.39 16.38
N GLY A 118 -15.13 10.60 16.97
CA GLY A 118 -15.07 10.78 18.39
C GLY A 118 -13.66 10.92 18.94
N LEU A 119 -13.54 10.90 20.28
CA LEU A 119 -12.26 11.10 20.96
C LEU A 119 -11.22 10.03 20.62
N ALA A 120 -11.66 8.77 20.53
CA ALA A 120 -10.74 7.70 20.20
C ALA A 120 -10.15 7.88 18.80
N ALA A 121 -10.99 8.25 17.83
CA ALA A 121 -10.51 8.51 16.47
C ALA A 121 -9.55 9.69 16.43
N SER A 122 -9.80 10.73 17.22
CA SER A 122 -8.89 11.88 17.31
C SER A 122 -7.53 11.48 17.86
N ARG A 123 -7.50 10.58 18.84
CA ARG A 123 -6.25 10.08 19.41
C ARG A 123 -5.48 9.24 18.40
N VAL A 124 -6.21 8.38 17.68
CA VAL A 124 -5.61 7.57 16.63
C VAL A 124 -5.00 8.47 15.55
N LYS A 125 -5.73 9.50 15.16
CA LYS A 125 -5.23 10.46 14.16
C LYS A 125 -3.95 11.15 14.62
N ALA A 126 -3.89 11.55 15.89
CA ALA A 126 -2.69 12.19 16.43
C ALA A 126 -1.48 11.24 16.37
N ILE A 127 -1.69 9.98 16.74
CA ILE A 127 -0.63 8.97 16.67
C ILE A 127 -0.19 8.72 15.22
N TYR A 128 -1.15 8.63 14.32
CA TYR A 128 -0.85 8.46 12.90
C TYR A 128 -0.05 9.65 12.37
N ASP A 129 -0.47 10.87 12.67
CA ASP A 129 0.21 12.06 12.18
C ASP A 129 1.66 12.13 12.67
N GLU A 130 1.92 11.78 13.93
CA GLU A 130 3.28 11.70 14.45
C GLU A 130 4.09 10.61 13.77
N PHE A 131 3.47 9.46 13.55
CA PHE A 131 4.15 8.33 12.93
C PHE A 131 4.63 8.67 11.52
N VAL A 132 3.80 9.32 10.71
CA VAL A 132 4.16 9.63 9.33
C VAL A 132 5.18 10.75 9.23
N LYS A 133 5.33 11.57 10.28
CA LYS A 133 6.32 12.64 10.30
C LYS A 133 7.71 12.15 10.66
N GLU A 134 7.84 10.96 11.24
CA GLU A 134 9.14 10.44 11.64
C GLU A 134 9.99 10.06 10.43
N PRO A 135 11.32 10.28 10.53
CA PRO A 135 12.21 9.87 9.44
C PRO A 135 12.14 8.36 9.25
N LYS A 136 12.04 7.95 8.00
CA LYS A 136 12.05 6.53 7.65
C LYS A 136 13.46 6.13 7.28
N ASN A 137 14.02 5.23 8.04
CA ASN A 137 15.37 4.72 7.79
C ASN A 137 15.34 3.45 6.96
#